data_534461f94298d76d1574158ebd74438d
#
_entry.id   534461f94298d76d1574158ebd74438d
#
_cell.length_a   1.000
_cell.length_b   1.000
_cell.length_c   1.000
_cell.angle_alpha   90.00
_cell.angle_beta   90.00
_cell.angle_gamma   90.00
#
_symmetry.space_group_name_H-M   'P 1'
#
loop_
_entity.id
_entity.type
_entity.pdbx_description
1 polymer ?
#
loop_
_entity_poly.entity_id
_entity_poly.type
_entity_poly.pdbx_seq_one_letter_code
_entity_poly.pdbx_strand_id
1 'polypeptide(L)'
;MGFASAPPILVITKSSIVGLFREEWPAADLSPRQAAGDRIVPILSSLWLPCSMIAPAPSSDPDGCRNNLVRFTRQGSRKMTQTNITTARIDTSKSKLDIAVYGRAERWQVPNTLPGWRLLVSNLAKTGVTRVGIEATGGYERGVVEHLRAAGFMVLVLQPMQVKAFGRVHLRHAKNDALDAILIAACAAAMGPPRIAPDPRLADLAGYLTFLEQIEEDIARFKTRLEHIDEPRLRSLVGSDIRRLKARRKAQIRTIAKLLRGHDDLASRLDLVLSIPGIGERTALALIIRMPELGQVSREEAAALAGLAPFDNDSGLRKGQRHIAGGRGRLRKSLFAAALPAAFRWNKALIALYARLIANGKAHNAALIACARKLLVYANTVVQRGTPWVENAA
;
A
#
# COMPACT_ATOMS: atom_id res chain seq x y z
N MET A 1 -11.85 -27.94 42.03
CA MET A 1 -11.09 -26.80 41.50
C MET A 1 -10.96 -26.98 40.02
N GLY A 2 -11.82 -26.29 39.22
CA GLY A 2 -11.93 -26.49 37.78
C GLY A 2 -10.97 -25.59 37.06
N PHE A 3 -10.15 -26.16 36.20
CA PHE A 3 -9.33 -25.41 35.24
C PHE A 3 -10.20 -25.01 34.03
N ALA A 4 -10.41 -23.71 33.87
CA ALA A 4 -11.04 -23.14 32.69
C ALA A 4 -10.07 -23.17 31.50
N SER A 5 -10.42 -23.93 30.46
CA SER A 5 -9.69 -24.02 29.21
C SER A 5 -9.82 -22.71 28.42
N ALA A 6 -8.68 -22.17 27.98
CA ALA A 6 -8.65 -21.02 27.09
C ALA A 6 -9.22 -21.37 25.70
N PRO A 7 -10.00 -20.47 25.06
CA PRO A 7 -10.59 -20.76 23.74
C PRO A 7 -9.53 -20.73 22.63
N PRO A 8 -9.74 -21.49 21.53
CA PRO A 8 -8.79 -21.64 20.43
C PRO A 8 -8.65 -20.35 19.62
N ILE A 9 -7.40 -20.05 19.20
CA ILE A 9 -7.06 -18.92 18.32
C ILE A 9 -7.54 -19.23 16.90
N LEU A 10 -8.47 -18.43 16.41
CA LEU A 10 -9.09 -18.55 15.09
C LEU A 10 -8.18 -17.93 14.01
N VAL A 11 -7.75 -18.72 13.03
CA VAL A 11 -7.03 -18.26 11.83
C VAL A 11 -7.98 -18.30 10.65
N ILE A 12 -8.26 -17.13 10.07
CA ILE A 12 -9.29 -16.94 9.05
C ILE A 12 -8.66 -16.95 7.66
N THR A 13 -9.06 -17.90 6.79
CA THR A 13 -8.85 -17.89 5.34
C THR A 13 -10.04 -17.26 4.63
N LYS A 14 -9.90 -16.86 3.36
CA LYS A 14 -10.99 -16.27 2.56
C LYS A 14 -12.27 -17.14 2.54
N SER A 15 -12.14 -18.45 2.59
CA SER A 15 -13.25 -19.43 2.64
C SER A 15 -13.87 -19.57 4.04
N SER A 16 -13.06 -19.44 5.10
CA SER A 16 -13.53 -19.57 6.49
C SER A 16 -14.43 -18.42 6.94
N ILE A 17 -14.36 -17.28 6.26
CA ILE A 17 -15.23 -16.11 6.59
C ILE A 17 -16.69 -16.37 6.19
N VAL A 18 -16.94 -17.19 5.17
CA VAL A 18 -18.31 -17.45 4.68
C VAL A 18 -18.97 -18.62 5.44
N GLY A 19 -18.20 -19.58 5.94
CA GLY A 19 -18.71 -20.78 6.61
C GLY A 19 -19.02 -20.61 8.11
N LEU A 20 -18.28 -19.74 8.81
CA LEU A 20 -18.38 -19.60 10.27
C LEU A 20 -19.60 -18.81 10.77
N PHE A 21 -20.35 -18.16 9.89
CA PHE A 21 -21.50 -17.34 10.25
C PHE A 21 -22.87 -17.97 9.95
N ARG A 22 -22.91 -19.27 9.59
CA ARG A 22 -24.18 -19.95 9.29
C ARG A 22 -24.84 -20.67 10.46
N GLU A 23 -24.17 -20.85 11.59
CA GLU A 23 -24.67 -21.73 12.66
C GLU A 23 -25.18 -21.08 13.95
N GLU A 24 -25.12 -19.76 14.13
CA GLU A 24 -25.55 -19.15 15.41
C GLU A 24 -26.44 -17.90 15.28
N TRP A 25 -27.41 -17.88 14.35
CA TRP A 25 -28.45 -16.85 14.39
C TRP A 25 -29.81 -17.44 14.10
N PRO A 26 -30.83 -17.20 14.95
CA PRO A 26 -32.21 -17.68 14.67
C PRO A 26 -32.79 -16.97 13.44
N ALA A 27 -33.42 -17.75 12.59
CA ALA A 27 -34.08 -17.32 11.37
C ALA A 27 -35.17 -16.28 11.65
N ALA A 28 -34.98 -15.06 11.17
CA ALA A 28 -36.05 -14.10 10.99
C ALA A 28 -36.62 -14.29 9.58
N ASP A 29 -37.88 -14.59 9.58
CA ASP A 29 -38.79 -14.87 8.47
C ASP A 29 -38.77 -13.75 7.41
N LEU A 30 -38.35 -14.05 6.19
CA LEU A 30 -38.50 -13.19 5.03
C LEU A 30 -39.09 -13.99 3.88
N SER A 31 -40.40 -13.81 3.69
CA SER A 31 -41.15 -14.32 2.56
C SER A 31 -40.72 -13.73 1.22
N PRO A 32 -40.84 -14.49 0.11
CA PRO A 32 -40.32 -14.08 -1.19
C PRO A 32 -41.33 -13.22 -1.97
N ARG A 33 -40.87 -12.17 -2.62
CA ARG A 33 -41.57 -11.54 -3.73
C ARG A 33 -40.79 -11.72 -5.02
N GLN A 34 -41.40 -12.48 -5.83
CA GLN A 34 -41.46 -12.76 -7.26
C GLN A 34 -40.61 -11.98 -8.25
N ALA A 35 -40.12 -12.78 -9.18
CA ALA A 35 -39.44 -12.53 -10.42
C ALA A 35 -40.30 -11.79 -11.49
N ALA A 36 -39.61 -11.03 -12.31
CA ALA A 36 -39.91 -10.83 -13.75
C ALA A 36 -38.58 -10.24 -14.32
N GLY A 37 -37.91 -10.82 -15.24
CA GLY A 37 -38.28 -11.24 -16.58
C GLY A 37 -37.49 -10.41 -17.58
N ASP A 38 -36.44 -11.00 -18.17
CA ASP A 38 -35.90 -10.82 -19.53
C ASP A 38 -35.97 -9.47 -20.25
N ARG A 39 -34.81 -8.98 -20.71
CA ARG A 39 -34.46 -8.88 -22.15
C ARG A 39 -33.08 -8.26 -22.39
N ILE A 40 -32.23 -9.04 -23.02
CA ILE A 40 -31.01 -8.64 -23.70
C ILE A 40 -31.41 -8.03 -25.05
N VAL A 41 -30.90 -6.85 -25.40
CA VAL A 41 -30.73 -6.41 -26.80
C VAL A 41 -29.49 -5.52 -26.89
N PRO A 42 -28.59 -5.79 -27.85
CA PRO A 42 -27.44 -4.94 -28.11
C PRO A 42 -27.78 -3.86 -29.17
N ILE A 43 -27.33 -2.64 -29.00
CA ILE A 43 -27.30 -1.66 -30.09
C ILE A 43 -25.92 -1.05 -30.21
N LEU A 44 -25.36 -1.29 -31.36
CA LEU A 44 -24.16 -0.71 -31.95
C LEU A 44 -24.45 0.69 -32.53
N SER A 45 -23.39 1.45 -32.61
CA SER A 45 -23.04 2.43 -33.64
C SER A 45 -23.54 3.86 -33.59
N SER A 46 -22.51 4.70 -33.61
CA SER A 46 -22.36 5.95 -34.41
C SER A 46 -23.22 7.16 -34.04
N LEU A 47 -22.50 8.26 -33.70
CA LEU A 47 -22.49 9.47 -34.56
C LEU A 47 -21.57 10.54 -33.99
N TRP A 48 -20.58 10.88 -34.76
CA TRP A 48 -19.80 12.12 -34.72
C TRP A 48 -20.68 13.27 -35.19
N LEU A 49 -20.58 14.46 -34.59
CA LEU A 49 -20.51 15.77 -35.26
C LEU A 49 -20.34 16.94 -34.25
N PRO A 50 -19.93 18.14 -34.68
CA PRO A 50 -18.91 18.92 -34.04
C PRO A 50 -19.42 20.16 -33.27
N CYS A 51 -18.48 20.70 -32.48
CA CYS A 51 -18.56 21.96 -31.74
C CYS A 51 -18.75 23.14 -32.69
N SER A 52 -19.75 23.98 -32.46
CA SER A 52 -19.78 25.38 -32.96
C SER A 52 -20.32 26.35 -31.90
N MET A 53 -19.53 27.35 -31.68
CA MET A 53 -19.68 28.61 -30.97
C MET A 53 -21.13 29.13 -30.75
N ILE A 54 -21.40 29.57 -29.50
CA ILE A 54 -22.37 30.65 -29.24
C ILE A 54 -21.78 31.53 -28.12
N ALA A 55 -21.64 32.83 -28.45
CA ALA A 55 -21.25 33.89 -27.54
C ALA A 55 -22.43 34.35 -26.67
N PRO A 56 -22.19 34.87 -25.46
CA PRO A 56 -23.27 35.44 -24.63
C PRO A 56 -23.53 36.92 -24.91
N ALA A 57 -24.78 37.30 -24.90
CA ALA A 57 -25.25 38.67 -24.88
C ALA A 57 -25.47 39.19 -23.45
N PRO A 58 -25.43 40.51 -23.18
CA PRO A 58 -25.35 41.08 -21.83
C PRO A 58 -26.72 41.38 -21.23
N SER A 59 -26.85 41.33 -19.90
CA SER A 59 -27.94 41.99 -19.17
C SER A 59 -27.47 42.55 -17.83
N SER A 60 -27.52 43.87 -17.77
CA SER A 60 -27.83 44.82 -16.71
C SER A 60 -27.82 44.40 -15.23
N ASP A 61 -26.97 45.09 -14.48
CA ASP A 61 -27.03 45.35 -13.02
C ASP A 61 -28.29 46.19 -12.63
N PRO A 62 -28.69 46.23 -11.30
CA PRO A 62 -27.91 46.92 -10.28
C PRO A 62 -28.01 46.36 -8.84
N ASP A 63 -27.08 46.85 -8.02
CA ASP A 63 -27.05 47.01 -6.56
C ASP A 63 -26.36 45.98 -5.66
N GLY A 64 -25.13 46.34 -5.33
CA GLY A 64 -24.72 46.56 -3.95
C GLY A 64 -24.29 45.37 -3.10
N CYS A 65 -23.09 44.82 -3.29
CA CYS A 65 -22.36 44.21 -2.16
C CYS A 65 -20.83 44.38 -2.34
N ARG A 66 -20.22 45.03 -1.36
CA ARG A 66 -18.82 45.45 -1.35
C ARG A 66 -17.88 44.20 -1.38
N ASN A 67 -17.16 44.12 -2.47
CA ASN A 67 -16.07 43.15 -2.64
C ASN A 67 -14.81 43.56 -1.86
N ASN A 68 -14.43 42.80 -0.87
CA ASN A 68 -13.06 42.76 -0.38
C ASN A 68 -12.20 41.94 -1.35
N LEU A 69 -11.69 42.62 -2.38
CA LEU A 69 -10.63 42.11 -3.23
C LEU A 69 -9.32 42.12 -2.45
N VAL A 70 -8.88 40.95 -1.97
CA VAL A 70 -7.51 40.73 -1.54
C VAL A 70 -6.62 40.86 -2.78
N ARG A 71 -5.93 42.02 -2.88
CA ARG A 71 -4.87 42.24 -3.88
C ARG A 71 -3.76 41.20 -3.63
N PHE A 72 -3.70 40.18 -4.47
CA PHE A 72 -2.48 39.37 -4.62
C PHE A 72 -1.41 40.28 -5.27
N THR A 73 -0.54 40.84 -4.46
CA THR A 73 0.69 41.45 -4.93
C THR A 73 1.54 40.31 -5.55
N ARG A 74 1.83 40.46 -6.84
CA ARG A 74 2.86 39.67 -7.55
C ARG A 74 4.20 39.90 -6.85
N GLN A 75 4.51 39.11 -5.85
CA GLN A 75 5.87 39.00 -5.37
C GLN A 75 6.67 38.14 -6.36
N GLY A 76 7.70 38.77 -6.88
CA GLY A 76 8.81 38.31 -7.67
C GLY A 76 8.82 36.86 -8.14
N SER A 77 8.76 36.67 -9.45
CA SER A 77 9.27 35.47 -10.12
C SER A 77 10.71 35.22 -9.66
N ARG A 78 10.90 34.44 -8.58
CA ARG A 78 12.16 33.74 -8.40
C ARG A 78 12.31 32.85 -9.62
N LYS A 79 13.20 33.24 -10.53
CA LYS A 79 13.76 32.35 -11.55
C LYS A 79 14.26 31.10 -10.79
N MET A 80 13.47 30.05 -10.77
CA MET A 80 13.98 28.73 -10.44
C MET A 80 15.06 28.47 -11.49
N THR A 81 16.31 28.54 -11.09
CA THR A 81 17.43 27.96 -11.83
C THR A 81 17.04 26.52 -12.08
N GLN A 82 16.64 26.21 -13.30
CA GLN A 82 16.52 24.84 -13.78
C GLN A 82 17.93 24.26 -13.71
N THR A 83 18.26 23.65 -12.57
CA THR A 83 19.35 22.71 -12.51
C THR A 83 19.02 21.63 -13.53
N ASN A 84 19.80 21.54 -14.61
CA ASN A 84 19.65 20.52 -15.64
C ASN A 84 19.89 19.14 -14.99
N ILE A 85 18.82 18.57 -14.42
CA ILE A 85 18.87 17.26 -13.78
C ILE A 85 18.93 16.22 -14.88
N THR A 86 20.13 15.73 -15.16
CA THR A 86 20.30 14.62 -16.09
C THR A 86 19.81 13.33 -15.44
N THR A 87 18.82 12.71 -16.07
CA THR A 87 18.16 11.51 -15.54
C THR A 87 18.54 10.30 -16.39
N ALA A 88 18.96 9.20 -15.76
CA ALA A 88 19.10 7.90 -16.39
C ALA A 88 17.99 6.96 -15.96
N ARG A 89 17.67 5.99 -16.80
CA ARG A 89 16.89 4.83 -16.44
C ARG A 89 17.76 3.60 -16.34
N ILE A 90 17.36 2.67 -15.49
CA ILE A 90 17.91 1.32 -15.42
C ILE A 90 16.75 0.33 -15.47
N ASP A 91 16.76 -0.52 -16.48
CA ASP A 91 15.94 -1.72 -16.51
C ASP A 91 16.74 -2.87 -15.92
N THR A 92 16.13 -3.60 -14.98
CA THR A 92 16.83 -4.55 -14.13
C THR A 92 16.36 -5.97 -14.39
N SER A 93 17.28 -6.84 -14.80
CA SER A 93 17.07 -8.28 -14.84
C SER A 93 17.96 -9.01 -13.83
N LYS A 94 17.78 -10.31 -13.69
CA LYS A 94 18.61 -11.15 -12.79
C LYS A 94 20.09 -11.05 -13.10
N SER A 95 20.47 -11.03 -14.36
CA SER A 95 21.87 -11.13 -14.82
C SER A 95 22.47 -9.84 -15.32
N LYS A 96 21.67 -8.88 -15.76
CA LYS A 96 22.12 -7.65 -16.41
C LYS A 96 21.24 -6.46 -16.06
N LEU A 97 21.84 -5.27 -16.24
CA LEU A 97 21.22 -3.97 -16.17
C LEU A 97 21.31 -3.32 -17.53
N ASP A 98 20.19 -2.83 -18.05
CA ASP A 98 20.13 -2.05 -19.29
C ASP A 98 19.94 -0.56 -18.94
N ILE A 99 20.87 0.28 -19.39
CA ILE A 99 20.95 1.69 -19.02
C ILE A 99 20.69 2.57 -20.25
N ALA A 100 19.90 3.64 -20.05
CA ALA A 100 19.76 4.71 -21.02
C ALA A 100 19.67 6.08 -20.31
N VAL A 101 20.29 7.11 -20.90
CA VAL A 101 20.21 8.48 -20.42
C VAL A 101 19.06 9.20 -21.13
N TYR A 102 18.22 9.89 -20.37
CA TYR A 102 17.05 10.59 -20.91
C TYR A 102 17.50 11.73 -21.84
N GLY A 103 16.91 11.78 -23.05
CA GLY A 103 17.24 12.78 -24.06
C GLY A 103 18.55 12.54 -24.81
N ARG A 104 19.22 11.40 -24.59
CA ARG A 104 20.46 11.02 -25.30
C ARG A 104 20.28 9.66 -25.98
N ALA A 105 21.06 9.42 -27.05
CA ALA A 105 21.08 8.14 -27.76
C ALA A 105 21.88 7.06 -27.04
N GLU A 106 22.69 7.44 -26.07
CA GLU A 106 23.60 6.56 -25.34
C GLU A 106 22.84 5.47 -24.59
N ARG A 107 23.22 4.22 -24.88
CA ARG A 107 22.71 3.03 -24.18
C ARG A 107 23.86 2.07 -23.95
N TRP A 108 23.87 1.43 -22.80
CA TRP A 108 24.85 0.39 -22.48
C TRP A 108 24.27 -0.63 -21.51
N GLN A 109 24.94 -1.76 -21.40
CA GLN A 109 24.60 -2.82 -20.47
C GLN A 109 25.77 -3.10 -19.53
N VAL A 110 25.45 -3.47 -18.28
CA VAL A 110 26.43 -3.98 -17.32
C VAL A 110 25.85 -5.23 -16.64
N PRO A 111 26.71 -6.16 -16.16
CA PRO A 111 26.25 -7.27 -15.36
C PRO A 111 25.59 -6.79 -14.06
N ASN A 112 24.52 -7.47 -13.61
CA ASN A 112 23.89 -7.20 -12.31
C ASN A 112 24.69 -7.84 -11.15
N THR A 113 25.94 -7.41 -10.99
CA THR A 113 26.92 -7.88 -10.01
C THR A 113 27.69 -6.69 -9.44
N LEU A 114 28.35 -6.87 -8.30
CA LEU A 114 29.13 -5.80 -7.67
C LEU A 114 30.17 -5.13 -8.62
N PRO A 115 30.95 -5.86 -9.42
CA PRO A 115 31.82 -5.24 -10.43
C PRO A 115 31.05 -4.41 -11.47
N GLY A 116 29.91 -4.94 -11.96
CA GLY A 116 29.04 -4.22 -12.89
C GLY A 116 28.44 -2.96 -12.29
N TRP A 117 28.08 -2.95 -11.01
CA TRP A 117 27.57 -1.76 -10.33
C TRP A 117 28.64 -0.67 -10.17
N ARG A 118 29.91 -1.05 -9.90
CA ARG A 118 31.03 -0.11 -9.87
C ARG A 118 31.25 0.54 -11.24
N LEU A 119 31.21 -0.25 -12.30
CA LEU A 119 31.31 0.26 -13.68
C LEU A 119 30.14 1.19 -14.01
N LEU A 120 28.92 0.84 -13.59
CA LEU A 120 27.73 1.66 -13.75
C LEU A 120 27.90 3.04 -13.08
N VAL A 121 28.33 3.09 -11.82
CA VAL A 121 28.61 4.33 -11.08
C VAL A 121 29.60 5.21 -11.84
N SER A 122 30.71 4.63 -12.32
CA SER A 122 31.73 5.35 -13.10
C SER A 122 31.15 5.95 -14.39
N ASN A 123 30.35 5.17 -15.14
CA ASN A 123 29.76 5.61 -16.39
C ASN A 123 28.68 6.70 -16.17
N LEU A 124 27.82 6.53 -15.16
CA LEU A 124 26.82 7.54 -14.79
C LEU A 124 27.48 8.87 -14.39
N ALA A 125 28.57 8.83 -13.62
CA ALA A 125 29.31 10.02 -13.23
C ALA A 125 29.90 10.75 -14.45
N LYS A 126 30.50 10.01 -15.41
CA LYS A 126 31.07 10.59 -16.65
C LYS A 126 29.98 11.26 -17.52
N THR A 127 28.73 10.75 -17.49
CA THR A 127 27.63 11.31 -18.27
C THR A 127 26.91 12.46 -17.55
N GLY A 128 27.35 12.84 -16.33
CA GLY A 128 26.75 13.91 -15.55
C GLY A 128 25.34 13.59 -15.05
N VAL A 129 24.98 12.31 -14.94
CA VAL A 129 23.71 11.85 -14.40
C VAL A 129 23.70 12.08 -12.89
N THR A 130 22.63 12.69 -12.39
CA THR A 130 22.41 12.91 -10.94
C THR A 130 21.19 12.14 -10.42
N ARG A 131 20.28 11.78 -11.33
CA ARG A 131 19.04 11.08 -10.98
C ARG A 131 18.92 9.77 -11.77
N VAL A 132 18.47 8.73 -11.10
CA VAL A 132 18.28 7.41 -11.70
C VAL A 132 16.87 6.91 -11.40
N GLY A 133 16.13 6.53 -12.44
CA GLY A 133 14.85 5.83 -12.35
C GLY A 133 15.06 4.34 -12.55
N ILE A 134 14.56 3.52 -11.63
CA ILE A 134 14.62 2.05 -11.69
C ILE A 134 13.20 1.52 -11.47
N GLU A 135 12.74 0.61 -12.35
CA GLU A 135 11.48 -0.09 -12.11
C GLU A 135 11.68 -1.22 -11.10
N ALA A 136 10.72 -1.39 -10.19
CA ALA A 136 10.73 -2.47 -9.21
C ALA A 136 10.45 -3.81 -9.91
N THR A 137 11.43 -4.73 -9.88
CA THR A 137 11.42 -6.03 -10.61
C THR A 137 11.43 -7.25 -9.68
N GLY A 138 10.82 -7.12 -8.50
CA GLY A 138 10.70 -8.23 -7.55
C GLY A 138 11.93 -8.51 -6.71
N GLY A 139 12.90 -7.59 -6.68
CA GLY A 139 14.06 -7.62 -5.77
C GLY A 139 15.41 -7.66 -6.46
N TYR A 140 15.48 -7.88 -7.77
CA TYR A 140 16.76 -7.83 -8.51
C TYR A 140 17.38 -6.44 -8.54
N GLU A 141 16.57 -5.40 -8.34
CA GLU A 141 16.98 -4.00 -8.26
C GLU A 141 17.67 -3.62 -6.94
N ARG A 142 17.48 -4.37 -5.85
CA ARG A 142 17.87 -3.94 -4.50
C ARG A 142 19.35 -3.62 -4.37
N GLY A 143 20.21 -4.54 -4.77
CA GLY A 143 21.67 -4.36 -4.62
C GLY A 143 22.19 -3.17 -5.42
N VAL A 144 21.76 -2.97 -6.67
CA VAL A 144 22.17 -1.81 -7.47
C VAL A 144 21.60 -0.50 -6.91
N VAL A 145 20.36 -0.51 -6.39
CA VAL A 145 19.74 0.67 -5.74
C VAL A 145 20.56 1.13 -4.53
N GLU A 146 20.94 0.21 -3.66
CA GLU A 146 21.76 0.51 -2.48
C GLU A 146 23.14 1.05 -2.89
N HIS A 147 23.77 0.39 -3.86
CA HIS A 147 25.09 0.81 -4.36
C HIS A 147 25.08 2.19 -4.99
N LEU A 148 24.06 2.52 -5.80
CA LEU A 148 23.90 3.84 -6.40
C LEU A 148 23.61 4.93 -5.35
N ARG A 149 22.78 4.64 -4.33
CA ARG A 149 22.51 5.57 -3.22
C ARG A 149 23.77 5.84 -2.40
N ALA A 150 24.54 4.80 -2.09
CA ALA A 150 25.82 4.93 -1.40
C ALA A 150 26.82 5.78 -2.21
N ALA A 151 26.76 5.75 -3.53
CA ALA A 151 27.54 6.58 -4.43
C ALA A 151 26.99 8.01 -4.63
N GLY A 152 25.91 8.40 -3.93
CA GLY A 152 25.35 9.76 -3.93
C GLY A 152 24.31 10.04 -5.03
N PHE A 153 23.88 9.04 -5.80
CA PHE A 153 22.84 9.25 -6.81
C PHE A 153 21.44 9.32 -6.17
N MET A 154 20.58 10.20 -6.71
CA MET A 154 19.17 10.21 -6.39
C MET A 154 18.48 9.04 -7.11
N VAL A 155 18.16 7.96 -6.39
CA VAL A 155 17.51 6.78 -6.99
C VAL A 155 16.04 6.74 -6.66
N LEU A 156 15.21 6.76 -7.71
CA LEU A 156 13.76 6.61 -7.66
C LEU A 156 13.38 5.19 -8.07
N VAL A 157 12.85 4.41 -7.13
CA VAL A 157 12.30 3.08 -7.42
C VAL A 157 10.84 3.25 -7.80
N LEU A 158 10.52 3.04 -9.07
CA LEU A 158 9.20 3.23 -9.66
C LEU A 158 8.40 1.92 -9.59
N GLN A 159 7.15 2.02 -9.18
CA GLN A 159 6.26 0.87 -9.26
C GLN A 159 5.78 0.68 -10.70
N PRO A 160 5.61 -0.56 -11.20
CA PRO A 160 5.12 -0.83 -12.56
C PRO A 160 3.80 -0.12 -12.88
N MET A 161 2.94 0.05 -11.87
CA MET A 161 1.68 0.78 -12.03
C MET A 161 1.88 2.28 -12.28
N GLN A 162 2.89 2.90 -11.68
CA GLN A 162 3.22 4.32 -11.89
C GLN A 162 3.72 4.55 -13.31
N VAL A 163 4.61 3.68 -13.78
CA VAL A 163 5.14 3.72 -15.16
C VAL A 163 4.01 3.53 -16.17
N LYS A 164 3.12 2.55 -15.97
CA LYS A 164 1.94 2.33 -16.82
C LYS A 164 0.98 3.51 -16.83
N ALA A 165 0.70 4.11 -15.67
CA ALA A 165 -0.17 5.28 -15.56
C ALA A 165 0.42 6.47 -16.30
N PHE A 166 1.72 6.72 -16.14
CA PHE A 166 2.45 7.77 -16.83
C PHE A 166 2.44 7.56 -18.35
N GLY A 167 2.58 6.30 -18.82
CA GLY A 167 2.47 5.94 -20.24
C GLY A 167 1.11 6.25 -20.83
N ARG A 168 0.02 5.99 -20.10
CA ARG A 168 -1.35 6.32 -20.52
C ARG A 168 -1.56 7.83 -20.68
N VAL A 169 -1.04 8.63 -19.79
CA VAL A 169 -1.11 10.11 -19.88
C VAL A 169 -0.44 10.60 -21.15
N HIS A 170 0.63 9.96 -21.59
CA HIS A 170 1.35 10.30 -22.83
C HIS A 170 0.83 9.57 -24.08
N LEU A 171 -0.36 8.92 -24.01
CA LEU A 171 -1.04 8.23 -25.12
C LEU A 171 -0.16 7.19 -25.84
N ARG A 172 0.81 6.60 -25.16
CA ARG A 172 1.71 5.60 -25.71
C ARG A 172 1.13 4.20 -25.47
N HIS A 173 0.63 3.56 -26.52
CA HIS A 173 0.02 2.23 -26.48
C HIS A 173 0.94 1.11 -26.97
N ALA A 174 2.04 1.45 -27.65
CA ALA A 174 2.98 0.46 -28.18
C ALA A 174 3.86 -0.11 -27.05
N LYS A 175 3.85 -1.42 -26.90
CA LYS A 175 4.72 -2.16 -25.97
C LYS A 175 6.02 -2.50 -26.70
N ASN A 176 7.06 -1.71 -26.47
CA ASN A 176 8.40 -1.94 -27.00
C ASN A 176 9.40 -1.54 -25.92
N ASP A 177 10.36 -2.39 -25.60
CA ASP A 177 11.39 -2.18 -24.57
C ASP A 177 12.11 -0.83 -24.68
N ALA A 178 12.28 -0.33 -25.93
CA ALA A 178 12.85 0.98 -26.18
C ALA A 178 11.93 2.15 -25.75
N LEU A 179 10.61 1.98 -25.87
CA LEU A 179 9.60 2.97 -25.46
C LEU A 179 9.36 2.92 -23.94
N ASP A 180 9.35 1.73 -23.37
CA ASP A 180 9.26 1.54 -21.90
C ASP A 180 10.46 2.18 -21.22
N ALA A 181 11.59 2.18 -21.89
CA ALA A 181 12.82 2.85 -21.55
C ALA A 181 12.69 4.35 -21.35
N ILE A 182 12.20 4.99 -22.37
CA ILE A 182 12.01 6.44 -22.39
C ILE A 182 10.95 6.82 -21.33
N LEU A 183 9.95 5.97 -21.18
CA LEU A 183 8.86 6.19 -20.23
C LEU A 183 9.33 6.17 -18.78
N ILE A 184 10.17 5.20 -18.40
CA ILE A 184 10.74 5.12 -17.03
C ILE A 184 11.59 6.36 -16.73
N ALA A 185 12.44 6.77 -17.67
CA ALA A 185 13.28 7.95 -17.50
C ALA A 185 12.45 9.25 -17.41
N ALA A 186 11.45 9.40 -18.28
CA ALA A 186 10.54 10.54 -18.28
C ALA A 186 9.70 10.60 -16.99
N CYS A 187 9.21 9.45 -16.53
CA CYS A 187 8.50 9.33 -15.25
C CYS A 187 9.40 9.72 -14.07
N ALA A 188 10.65 9.24 -14.05
CA ALA A 188 11.62 9.60 -13.02
C ALA A 188 12.00 11.08 -13.08
N ALA A 189 12.09 11.67 -14.26
CA ALA A 189 12.37 13.10 -14.43
C ALA A 189 11.22 13.98 -13.93
N ALA A 190 10.00 13.56 -14.14
CA ALA A 190 8.79 14.28 -13.73
C ALA A 190 8.50 14.16 -12.22
N MET A 191 9.02 13.12 -11.56
CA MET A 191 8.81 12.90 -10.12
C MET A 191 9.80 13.70 -9.28
N GLY A 192 9.32 14.26 -8.18
CA GLY A 192 10.18 14.86 -7.15
C GLY A 192 10.99 13.80 -6.37
N PRO A 193 11.95 14.24 -5.55
CA PRO A 193 12.68 13.34 -4.66
C PRO A 193 11.71 12.65 -3.69
N PRO A 194 12.03 11.44 -3.19
CA PRO A 194 11.22 10.81 -2.17
C PRO A 194 11.18 11.72 -0.92
N ARG A 195 9.98 11.92 -0.38
CA ARG A 195 9.78 12.82 0.79
C ARG A 195 10.54 12.34 2.03
N ILE A 196 10.77 11.04 2.12
CA ILE A 196 11.45 10.40 3.25
C ILE A 196 12.55 9.51 2.68
N ALA A 197 13.76 9.69 3.18
CA ALA A 197 14.90 8.87 2.78
C ALA A 197 14.65 7.40 3.20
N PRO A 198 14.89 6.43 2.31
CA PRO A 198 14.80 5.03 2.66
C PRO A 198 15.82 4.67 3.76
N ASP A 199 15.36 3.98 4.78
CA ASP A 199 16.24 3.46 5.84
C ASP A 199 16.76 2.06 5.42
N PRO A 200 18.07 1.88 5.24
CA PRO A 200 18.66 0.59 4.82
C PRO A 200 18.32 -0.54 5.82
N ARG A 201 18.29 -0.24 7.11
CA ARG A 201 17.97 -1.22 8.17
C ARG A 201 16.58 -1.83 7.97
N LEU A 202 15.61 -1.03 7.52
CA LEU A 202 14.25 -1.50 7.23
C LEU A 202 14.18 -2.33 5.94
N ALA A 203 15.11 -2.13 5.00
CA ALA A 203 15.18 -2.94 3.78
C ALA A 203 15.51 -4.40 4.09
N ASP A 204 16.50 -4.65 4.95
CA ASP A 204 16.87 -5.99 5.41
C ASP A 204 15.72 -6.65 6.17
N LEU A 205 15.15 -5.94 7.15
CA LEU A 205 14.02 -6.40 7.92
C LEU A 205 12.78 -6.72 7.05
N ALA A 206 12.59 -6.00 5.94
CA ALA A 206 11.51 -6.29 4.99
C ALA A 206 11.68 -7.66 4.30
N GLY A 207 12.90 -8.14 4.10
CA GLY A 207 13.21 -9.49 3.64
C GLY A 207 12.71 -10.55 4.63
N TYR A 208 13.09 -10.40 5.90
CA TYR A 208 12.62 -11.29 6.98
C TYR A 208 11.10 -11.28 7.15
N LEU A 209 10.47 -10.10 7.05
CA LEU A 209 9.02 -9.96 7.13
C LEU A 209 8.33 -10.61 5.93
N THR A 210 8.90 -10.52 4.73
CA THR A 210 8.39 -11.20 3.53
C THR A 210 8.42 -12.71 3.71
N PHE A 211 9.51 -13.25 4.25
CA PHE A 211 9.63 -14.67 4.56
C PHE A 211 8.59 -15.12 5.61
N LEU A 212 8.36 -14.33 6.64
CA LEU A 212 7.29 -14.58 7.61
C LEU A 212 5.90 -14.65 6.94
N GLU A 213 5.61 -13.72 6.02
CA GLU A 213 4.36 -13.71 5.27
C GLU A 213 4.19 -14.95 4.39
N GLN A 214 5.28 -15.45 3.78
CA GLN A 214 5.28 -16.71 3.02
C GLN A 214 4.95 -17.89 3.92
N ILE A 215 5.55 -17.98 5.13
CA ILE A 215 5.18 -19.00 6.12
C ILE A 215 3.69 -18.93 6.48
N GLU A 216 3.14 -17.73 6.65
CA GLU A 216 1.71 -17.53 6.94
C GLU A 216 0.81 -17.99 5.77
N GLU A 217 1.24 -17.77 4.55
CA GLU A 217 0.57 -18.25 3.34
C GLU A 217 0.64 -19.77 3.20
N ASP A 218 1.77 -20.37 3.54
CA ASP A 218 1.92 -21.83 3.55
C ASP A 218 1.01 -22.46 4.61
N ILE A 219 0.97 -21.90 5.82
CA ILE A 219 0.04 -22.37 6.86
C ILE A 219 -1.41 -22.33 6.36
N ALA A 220 -1.81 -21.26 5.67
CA ALA A 220 -3.16 -21.14 5.12
C ALA A 220 -3.42 -22.21 4.05
N ARG A 221 -2.47 -22.40 3.11
CA ARG A 221 -2.56 -23.44 2.06
C ARG A 221 -2.67 -24.85 2.64
N PHE A 222 -1.84 -25.18 3.64
CA PHE A 222 -1.89 -26.48 4.29
C PHE A 222 -3.19 -26.71 5.04
N LYS A 223 -3.76 -25.68 5.66
CA LYS A 223 -5.09 -25.78 6.31
C LYS A 223 -6.19 -26.09 5.32
N THR A 224 -6.25 -25.38 4.19
CA THR A 224 -7.22 -25.63 3.14
C THR A 224 -7.07 -27.06 2.59
N ARG A 225 -5.83 -27.53 2.37
CA ARG A 225 -5.59 -28.93 1.95
C ARG A 225 -6.11 -29.93 2.99
N LEU A 226 -5.93 -29.63 4.29
CA LEU A 226 -6.36 -30.52 5.37
C LEU A 226 -7.88 -30.71 5.39
N GLU A 227 -8.67 -29.72 4.94
CA GLU A 227 -10.12 -29.80 4.84
C GLU A 227 -10.62 -30.86 3.84
N HIS A 228 -9.79 -31.20 2.84
CA HIS A 228 -10.09 -32.14 1.76
C HIS A 228 -9.37 -33.50 1.87
N ILE A 229 -8.74 -33.78 3.00
CA ILE A 229 -8.03 -35.06 3.23
C ILE A 229 -8.83 -35.87 4.24
N ASP A 230 -9.37 -37.00 3.83
CA ASP A 230 -10.12 -37.89 4.70
C ASP A 230 -9.26 -38.98 5.34
N GLU A 231 -8.17 -39.40 4.67
CA GLU A 231 -7.28 -40.45 5.13
C GLU A 231 -6.52 -40.03 6.41
N PRO A 232 -6.67 -40.77 7.55
CA PRO A 232 -6.16 -40.33 8.86
C PRO A 232 -4.65 -40.17 8.91
N ARG A 233 -3.88 -41.04 8.24
CA ARG A 233 -2.42 -40.95 8.20
C ARG A 233 -1.94 -39.68 7.46
N LEU A 234 -2.55 -39.36 6.32
CA LEU A 234 -2.22 -38.13 5.57
C LEU A 234 -2.64 -36.90 6.38
N ARG A 235 -3.79 -36.91 7.05
CA ARG A 235 -4.20 -35.82 7.96
C ARG A 235 -3.19 -35.58 9.06
N SER A 236 -2.66 -36.65 9.66
CA SER A 236 -1.63 -36.58 10.70
C SER A 236 -0.33 -35.95 10.18
N LEU A 237 0.12 -36.33 8.98
CA LEU A 237 1.30 -35.74 8.34
C LEU A 237 1.14 -34.26 8.07
N VAL A 238 0.06 -33.87 7.39
CA VAL A 238 -0.24 -32.46 7.10
C VAL A 238 -0.43 -31.65 8.40
N GLY A 239 -1.07 -32.24 9.41
CA GLY A 239 -1.21 -31.62 10.73
C GLY A 239 0.16 -31.38 11.40
N SER A 240 1.12 -32.30 11.24
CA SER A 240 2.48 -32.12 11.76
C SER A 240 3.23 -31.01 11.03
N ASP A 241 3.06 -30.86 9.70
CA ASP A 241 3.62 -29.76 8.92
C ASP A 241 3.07 -28.42 9.36
N ILE A 242 1.76 -28.32 9.58
CA ILE A 242 1.14 -27.11 10.11
C ILE A 242 1.71 -26.75 11.49
N ARG A 243 1.94 -27.74 12.38
CA ARG A 243 2.56 -27.47 13.69
C ARG A 243 3.98 -26.92 13.54
N ARG A 244 4.80 -27.53 12.67
CA ARG A 244 6.17 -27.07 12.36
C ARG A 244 6.17 -25.65 11.80
N LEU A 245 5.31 -25.35 10.83
CA LEU A 245 5.20 -24.02 10.24
C LEU A 245 4.73 -22.97 11.28
N LYS A 246 3.80 -23.30 12.17
CA LYS A 246 3.38 -22.41 13.28
C LYS A 246 4.53 -22.14 14.25
N ALA A 247 5.33 -23.14 14.60
CA ALA A 247 6.52 -22.96 15.45
C ALA A 247 7.55 -22.05 14.76
N ARG A 248 7.82 -22.29 13.47
CA ARG A 248 8.71 -21.46 12.65
C ARG A 248 8.21 -20.02 12.54
N ARG A 249 6.89 -19.80 12.33
CA ARG A 249 6.26 -18.49 12.35
C ARG A 249 6.53 -17.73 13.66
N LYS A 250 6.35 -18.41 14.81
CA LYS A 250 6.59 -17.81 16.13
C LYS A 250 8.07 -17.44 16.31
N ALA A 251 8.97 -18.32 15.91
CA ALA A 251 10.41 -18.06 15.95
C ALA A 251 10.80 -16.88 15.04
N GLN A 252 10.25 -16.80 13.84
CA GLN A 252 10.53 -15.72 12.90
C GLN A 252 10.07 -14.36 13.41
N ILE A 253 8.89 -14.27 14.04
CA ILE A 253 8.42 -13.03 14.68
C ILE A 253 9.41 -12.56 15.74
N ARG A 254 9.87 -13.48 16.62
CA ARG A 254 10.87 -13.16 17.66
C ARG A 254 12.21 -12.70 17.05
N THR A 255 12.65 -13.33 15.97
CA THR A 255 13.89 -12.94 15.28
C THR A 255 13.78 -11.52 14.73
N ILE A 256 12.69 -11.19 14.05
CA ILE A 256 12.47 -9.85 13.51
C ILE A 256 12.40 -8.82 14.65
N ALA A 257 11.67 -9.12 15.72
CA ALA A 257 11.57 -8.24 16.89
C ALA A 257 12.94 -8.00 17.54
N LYS A 258 13.75 -9.04 17.70
CA LYS A 258 15.11 -8.95 18.24
C LYS A 258 16.01 -8.06 17.36
N LEU A 259 16.01 -8.29 16.05
CA LEU A 259 16.81 -7.51 15.09
C LEU A 259 16.38 -6.04 15.10
N LEU A 260 15.07 -5.76 15.13
CA LEU A 260 14.53 -4.41 15.17
C LEU A 260 14.89 -3.71 16.48
N ARG A 261 14.80 -4.41 17.62
CA ARG A 261 15.16 -3.89 18.95
C ARG A 261 16.67 -3.66 19.15
N GLY A 262 17.50 -4.18 18.24
CA GLY A 262 18.93 -3.83 18.17
C GLY A 262 19.20 -2.37 17.79
N HIS A 263 18.16 -1.59 17.47
CA HIS A 263 18.22 -0.18 17.15
C HIS A 263 17.26 0.59 18.07
N ASP A 264 17.78 1.45 18.96
CA ASP A 264 17.01 2.13 20.03
C ASP A 264 15.82 2.95 19.50
N ASP A 265 16.04 3.66 18.38
CA ASP A 265 15.00 4.45 17.72
C ASP A 265 13.84 3.58 17.18
N LEU A 266 14.16 2.45 16.59
CA LEU A 266 13.15 1.51 16.07
C LEU A 266 12.48 0.74 17.21
N ALA A 267 13.22 0.39 18.27
CA ALA A 267 12.67 -0.23 19.48
C ALA A 267 11.64 0.67 20.15
N SER A 268 11.97 1.95 20.32
CA SER A 268 11.05 2.95 20.90
C SER A 268 9.79 3.11 20.05
N ARG A 269 9.91 3.16 18.73
CA ARG A 269 8.76 3.21 17.84
C ARG A 269 7.91 1.94 17.90
N LEU A 270 8.53 0.77 18.07
CA LEU A 270 7.82 -0.51 18.23
C LEU A 270 6.99 -0.50 19.51
N ASP A 271 7.57 -0.07 20.63
CA ASP A 271 6.89 -0.03 21.92
C ASP A 271 5.70 0.95 21.93
N LEU A 272 5.85 2.11 21.28
CA LEU A 272 4.75 3.05 21.06
C LEU A 272 3.59 2.40 20.30
N VAL A 273 3.87 1.67 19.22
CA VAL A 273 2.84 1.00 18.43
C VAL A 273 2.20 -0.17 19.20
N LEU A 274 2.99 -0.92 19.96
CA LEU A 274 2.51 -2.01 20.83
C LEU A 274 1.62 -1.55 21.96
N SER A 275 1.72 -0.29 22.41
CA SER A 275 0.87 0.26 23.44
C SER A 275 -0.61 0.33 23.03
N ILE A 276 -0.92 0.24 21.73
CA ILE A 276 -2.30 0.34 21.23
C ILE A 276 -3.03 -0.99 21.41
N PRO A 277 -4.14 -1.04 22.17
CA PRO A 277 -4.92 -2.27 22.33
C PRO A 277 -5.43 -2.81 20.99
N GLY A 278 -5.13 -4.09 20.72
CA GLY A 278 -5.49 -4.76 19.47
C GLY A 278 -4.37 -4.79 18.43
N ILE A 279 -3.26 -4.10 18.62
CA ILE A 279 -2.06 -4.26 17.80
C ILE A 279 -1.11 -5.24 18.48
N GLY A 280 -0.98 -6.45 17.92
CA GLY A 280 -0.01 -7.43 18.37
C GLY A 280 1.35 -7.25 17.67
N GLU A 281 2.39 -7.90 18.21
CA GLU A 281 3.79 -7.81 17.76
C GLU A 281 3.94 -7.97 16.23
N ARG A 282 3.26 -8.97 15.65
CA ARG A 282 3.29 -9.23 14.20
C ARG A 282 2.83 -8.01 13.37
N THR A 283 1.78 -7.32 13.82
CA THR A 283 1.23 -6.13 13.13
C THR A 283 2.08 -4.90 13.39
N ALA A 284 2.59 -4.72 14.59
CA ALA A 284 3.50 -3.64 14.93
C ALA A 284 4.80 -3.71 14.09
N LEU A 285 5.40 -4.90 13.96
CA LEU A 285 6.54 -5.13 13.08
C LEU A 285 6.22 -4.76 11.62
N ALA A 286 5.05 -5.16 11.13
CA ALA A 286 4.63 -4.82 9.76
C ALA A 286 4.45 -3.30 9.57
N LEU A 287 3.93 -2.60 10.57
CA LEU A 287 3.79 -1.13 10.53
C LEU A 287 5.16 -0.45 10.46
N ILE A 288 6.07 -0.78 11.38
CA ILE A 288 7.40 -0.13 11.42
C ILE A 288 8.21 -0.42 10.14
N ILE A 289 8.24 -1.68 9.71
CA ILE A 289 9.08 -2.11 8.58
C ILE A 289 8.50 -1.66 7.24
N ARG A 290 7.18 -1.74 7.04
CA ARG A 290 6.55 -1.44 5.74
C ARG A 290 6.05 -0.01 5.61
N MET A 291 6.13 0.78 6.69
CA MET A 291 5.69 2.18 6.68
C MET A 291 6.71 3.06 7.43
N PRO A 292 7.91 3.28 6.84
CA PRO A 292 8.93 4.13 7.45
C PRO A 292 8.43 5.56 7.71
N GLU A 293 7.44 6.02 6.95
CA GLU A 293 6.79 7.33 7.07
C GLU A 293 5.87 7.45 8.32
N LEU A 294 5.65 6.37 9.05
CA LEU A 294 4.78 6.37 10.23
C LEU A 294 5.23 7.43 11.25
N GLY A 295 4.31 8.28 11.66
CA GLY A 295 4.61 9.42 12.56
C GLY A 295 5.04 10.70 11.83
N GLN A 296 5.29 10.67 10.51
CA GLN A 296 5.78 11.81 9.74
C GLN A 296 4.78 12.29 8.67
N VAL A 297 3.65 11.61 8.54
CA VAL A 297 2.62 11.89 7.52
C VAL A 297 1.30 12.22 8.19
N SER A 298 0.42 12.90 7.46
CA SER A 298 -0.95 13.15 7.91
C SER A 298 -1.74 11.82 7.98
N ARG A 299 -2.87 11.85 8.70
CA ARG A 299 -3.77 10.69 8.80
C ARG A 299 -4.35 10.26 7.44
N GLU A 300 -4.56 11.22 6.54
CA GLU A 300 -5.06 11.01 5.18
C GLU A 300 -3.98 10.35 4.31
N GLU A 301 -2.75 10.87 4.35
CA GLU A 301 -1.60 10.29 3.65
C GLU A 301 -1.29 8.88 4.16
N ALA A 302 -1.31 8.67 5.48
CA ALA A 302 -1.13 7.35 6.08
C ALA A 302 -2.16 6.34 5.53
N ALA A 303 -3.44 6.74 5.50
CA ALA A 303 -4.51 5.89 4.98
C ALA A 303 -4.35 5.61 3.48
N ALA A 304 -3.94 6.60 2.68
CA ALA A 304 -3.69 6.44 1.25
C ALA A 304 -2.51 5.50 0.98
N LEU A 305 -1.39 5.66 1.70
CA LEU A 305 -0.21 4.80 1.59
C LEU A 305 -0.51 3.34 1.94
N ALA A 306 -1.36 3.09 2.94
CA ALA A 306 -1.79 1.75 3.30
C ALA A 306 -2.90 1.19 2.37
N GLY A 307 -3.49 2.03 1.50
CA GLY A 307 -4.63 1.68 0.67
C GLY A 307 -5.92 1.47 1.47
N LEU A 308 -6.09 2.25 2.56
CA LEU A 308 -7.27 2.25 3.42
C LEU A 308 -8.09 3.55 3.26
N ALA A 309 -7.66 4.46 2.40
CA ALA A 309 -8.45 5.63 2.04
C ALA A 309 -9.53 5.22 1.03
N PRO A 310 -10.80 5.58 1.25
CA PRO A 310 -11.83 5.44 0.23
C PRO A 310 -11.61 6.50 -0.85
N PHE A 311 -11.62 6.09 -2.10
CA PHE A 311 -11.57 7.00 -3.25
C PHE A 311 -12.99 7.26 -3.74
N ASP A 312 -13.24 8.51 -4.10
CA ASP A 312 -14.49 8.92 -4.73
C ASP A 312 -14.55 8.34 -6.16
N ASN A 313 -15.73 7.91 -6.55
CA ASN A 313 -16.01 7.41 -7.91
C ASN A 313 -17.20 8.19 -8.48
N ASP A 314 -17.14 9.51 -8.31
CA ASP A 314 -18.21 10.41 -8.73
C ASP A 314 -17.91 10.90 -10.16
N SER A 315 -18.94 10.92 -11.02
CA SER A 315 -18.83 11.51 -12.37
C SER A 315 -20.10 12.28 -12.70
N GLY A 316 -19.96 13.58 -12.87
CA GLY A 316 -21.10 14.48 -13.10
C GLY A 316 -22.13 14.39 -11.98
N LEU A 317 -23.38 14.09 -12.32
CA LEU A 317 -24.49 13.92 -11.36
C LEU A 317 -24.51 12.54 -10.67
N ARG A 318 -23.71 11.59 -11.13
CA ARG A 318 -23.67 10.23 -10.57
C ARG A 318 -22.71 10.18 -9.38
N LYS A 319 -23.25 9.91 -8.18
CA LYS A 319 -22.47 9.57 -6.98
C LYS A 319 -22.22 8.05 -6.97
N GLY A 320 -20.97 7.65 -7.19
CA GLY A 320 -20.55 6.26 -7.15
C GLY A 320 -20.29 5.75 -5.74
N GLN A 321 -20.18 4.43 -5.59
CA GLN A 321 -19.74 3.83 -4.34
C GLN A 321 -18.23 4.06 -4.15
N ARG A 322 -17.86 4.49 -2.95
CA ARG A 322 -16.46 4.69 -2.58
C ARG A 322 -15.81 3.34 -2.25
N HIS A 323 -14.69 3.06 -2.89
CA HIS A 323 -13.90 1.84 -2.66
C HIS A 323 -12.47 2.19 -2.25
N ILE A 324 -11.89 1.31 -1.41
CA ILE A 324 -10.45 1.38 -1.13
C ILE A 324 -9.68 0.78 -2.32
N ALA A 325 -8.58 1.42 -2.72
CA ALA A 325 -7.74 0.96 -3.82
C ALA A 325 -6.26 1.28 -3.58
N GLY A 326 -5.38 0.62 -4.34
CA GLY A 326 -3.94 0.89 -4.34
C GLY A 326 -3.26 0.64 -3.00
N GLY A 327 -2.21 1.39 -2.72
CA GLY A 327 -1.43 1.36 -1.50
C GLY A 327 -0.70 0.04 -1.22
N ARG A 328 -0.16 -0.09 -0.01
CA ARG A 328 0.64 -1.24 0.43
C ARG A 328 -0.25 -2.42 0.86
N GLY A 329 -0.64 -3.28 -0.09
CA GLY A 329 -1.59 -4.38 0.14
C GLY A 329 -1.21 -5.33 1.28
N ARG A 330 0.08 -5.65 1.45
CA ARG A 330 0.57 -6.49 2.56
C ARG A 330 0.37 -5.83 3.92
N LEU A 331 0.61 -4.52 4.02
CA LEU A 331 0.35 -3.74 5.24
C LEU A 331 -1.15 -3.68 5.54
N ARG A 332 -1.98 -3.41 4.52
CA ARG A 332 -3.45 -3.41 4.65
C ARG A 332 -3.97 -4.76 5.16
N LYS A 333 -3.45 -5.89 4.64
CA LYS A 333 -3.79 -7.25 5.12
C LYS A 333 -3.47 -7.42 6.61
N SER A 334 -2.31 -6.94 7.07
CA SER A 334 -1.91 -7.00 8.48
C SER A 334 -2.82 -6.16 9.38
N LEU A 335 -3.16 -4.95 8.95
CA LEU A 335 -4.06 -4.04 9.69
C LEU A 335 -5.49 -4.58 9.73
N PHE A 336 -5.99 -5.16 8.64
CA PHE A 336 -7.31 -5.79 8.62
C PHE A 336 -7.37 -6.97 9.59
N ALA A 337 -6.35 -7.82 9.62
CA ALA A 337 -6.27 -8.94 10.57
C ALA A 337 -6.22 -8.47 12.04
N ALA A 338 -5.56 -7.34 12.32
CA ALA A 338 -5.53 -6.75 13.66
C ALA A 338 -6.85 -6.05 14.02
N ALA A 339 -7.55 -5.49 13.06
CA ALA A 339 -8.81 -4.78 13.28
C ALA A 339 -9.92 -5.72 13.80
N LEU A 340 -9.91 -6.99 13.40
CA LEU A 340 -10.90 -7.96 13.82
C LEU A 340 -10.91 -8.13 15.36
N PRO A 341 -9.85 -8.65 16.02
CA PRO A 341 -9.85 -8.79 17.47
C PRO A 341 -9.90 -7.43 18.19
N ALA A 342 -9.37 -6.36 17.60
CA ALA A 342 -9.45 -5.04 18.19
C ALA A 342 -10.88 -4.51 18.28
N ALA A 343 -11.68 -4.70 17.21
CA ALA A 343 -13.07 -4.23 17.14
C ALA A 343 -14.07 -5.09 17.95
N PHE A 344 -13.68 -6.32 18.34
CA PHE A 344 -14.58 -7.21 19.09
C PHE A 344 -14.16 -7.41 20.55
N ARG A 345 -12.89 -7.16 20.92
CA ARG A 345 -12.42 -7.53 22.25
C ARG A 345 -11.49 -6.52 22.93
N TRP A 346 -10.56 -5.91 22.19
CA TRP A 346 -9.41 -5.28 22.83
C TRP A 346 -9.48 -3.76 22.91
N ASN A 347 -10.15 -3.09 21.99
CA ASN A 347 -10.11 -1.63 21.88
C ASN A 347 -11.53 -1.05 21.98
N LYS A 348 -11.87 -0.47 23.12
CA LYS A 348 -13.21 0.06 23.40
C LYS A 348 -13.68 1.06 22.35
N ALA A 349 -12.79 1.96 21.89
CA ALA A 349 -13.12 2.95 20.86
C ALA A 349 -13.45 2.30 19.51
N LEU A 350 -12.76 1.19 19.17
CA LEU A 350 -13.05 0.45 17.92
C LEU A 350 -14.29 -0.43 18.03
N ILE A 351 -14.57 -0.99 19.22
CA ILE A 351 -15.82 -1.71 19.48
C ILE A 351 -17.01 -0.76 19.27
N ALA A 352 -16.98 0.43 19.88
CA ALA A 352 -18.02 1.44 19.70
C ALA A 352 -18.12 1.91 18.24
N LEU A 353 -16.99 2.14 17.57
CA LEU A 353 -16.96 2.53 16.16
C LEU A 353 -17.59 1.44 15.26
N TYR A 354 -17.21 0.17 15.45
CA TYR A 354 -17.75 -0.94 14.68
C TYR A 354 -19.27 -1.07 14.88
N ALA A 355 -19.74 -1.09 16.13
CA ALA A 355 -21.17 -1.19 16.47
C ALA A 355 -21.97 -0.05 15.80
N ARG A 356 -21.50 1.19 15.89
CA ARG A 356 -22.12 2.35 15.23
C ARG A 356 -22.17 2.21 13.72
N LEU A 357 -21.13 1.70 13.09
CA LEU A 357 -21.11 1.53 11.63
C LEU A 357 -22.07 0.45 11.16
N ILE A 358 -22.20 -0.65 11.90
CA ILE A 358 -23.17 -1.70 11.62
C ILE A 358 -24.60 -1.19 11.82
N ALA A 359 -24.87 -0.48 12.92
CA ALA A 359 -26.18 0.12 13.16
C ALA A 359 -26.59 1.10 12.05
N ASN A 360 -25.61 1.78 11.43
CA ASN A 360 -25.83 2.65 10.28
C ASN A 360 -25.87 1.88 8.93
N GLY A 361 -26.06 0.56 8.92
CA GLY A 361 -26.21 -0.25 7.74
C GLY A 361 -24.94 -0.53 6.93
N LYS A 362 -23.73 -0.28 7.49
CA LYS A 362 -22.48 -0.63 6.80
C LYS A 362 -22.26 -2.13 6.81
N ALA A 363 -21.85 -2.68 5.66
CA ALA A 363 -21.44 -4.07 5.55
C ALA A 363 -20.25 -4.38 6.49
N HIS A 364 -20.22 -5.59 7.06
CA HIS A 364 -19.21 -6.08 8.00
C HIS A 364 -17.76 -5.75 7.59
N ASN A 365 -17.38 -6.14 6.36
CA ASN A 365 -16.03 -5.90 5.86
C ASN A 365 -15.70 -4.40 5.72
N ALA A 366 -16.69 -3.57 5.35
CA ALA A 366 -16.50 -2.13 5.25
C ALA A 366 -16.32 -1.49 6.64
N ALA A 367 -17.03 -1.96 7.66
CA ALA A 367 -16.85 -1.54 9.05
C ALA A 367 -15.48 -1.95 9.59
N LEU A 368 -15.00 -3.18 9.31
CA LEU A 368 -13.65 -3.62 9.68
C LEU A 368 -12.55 -2.83 8.98
N ILE A 369 -12.71 -2.47 7.72
CA ILE A 369 -11.78 -1.60 6.99
C ILE A 369 -11.70 -0.21 7.65
N ALA A 370 -12.83 0.33 8.10
CA ALA A 370 -12.85 1.59 8.85
C ALA A 370 -12.10 1.47 10.20
N CYS A 371 -12.26 0.35 10.91
CA CYS A 371 -11.51 0.03 12.12
C CYS A 371 -10.00 -0.11 11.83
N ALA A 372 -9.62 -0.80 10.74
CA ALA A 372 -8.22 -0.93 10.31
C ALA A 372 -7.58 0.43 9.99
N ARG A 373 -8.32 1.32 9.31
CA ARG A 373 -7.90 2.70 9.06
C ARG A 373 -7.70 3.46 10.38
N LYS A 374 -8.61 3.29 11.34
CA LYS A 374 -8.52 3.97 12.64
C LYS A 374 -7.32 3.47 13.45
N LEU A 375 -7.02 2.14 13.43
CA LEU A 375 -5.80 1.58 14.03
C LEU A 375 -4.53 2.19 13.44
N LEU A 376 -4.48 2.35 12.12
CA LEU A 376 -3.35 3.00 11.46
C LEU A 376 -3.19 4.46 11.90
N VAL A 377 -4.30 5.21 11.98
CA VAL A 377 -4.28 6.60 12.47
C VAL A 377 -3.78 6.66 13.91
N TYR A 378 -4.20 5.73 14.77
CA TYR A 378 -3.69 5.64 16.15
C TYR A 378 -2.18 5.37 16.16
N ALA A 379 -1.71 4.39 15.38
CA ALA A 379 -0.28 4.09 15.27
C ALA A 379 0.53 5.31 14.77
N ASN A 380 0.03 6.01 13.76
CA ASN A 380 0.67 7.23 13.27
C ASN A 380 0.73 8.32 14.36
N THR A 381 -0.35 8.50 15.11
CA THR A 381 -0.43 9.53 16.16
C THR A 381 0.48 9.25 17.35
N VAL A 382 0.55 8.01 17.85
CA VAL A 382 1.43 7.68 19.00
C VAL A 382 2.91 7.81 18.63
N VAL A 383 3.28 7.43 17.41
CA VAL A 383 4.66 7.60 16.93
C VAL A 383 4.98 9.09 16.70
N GLN A 384 4.06 9.87 16.16
CA GLN A 384 4.22 11.31 15.95
C GLN A 384 4.40 12.07 17.26
N ARG A 385 3.64 11.69 18.30
CA ARG A 385 3.70 12.36 19.62
C ARG A 385 4.84 11.85 20.48
N GLY A 386 5.41 10.69 20.18
CA GLY A 386 6.40 10.04 21.04
C GLY A 386 5.84 9.59 22.40
N THR A 387 4.52 9.47 22.53
CA THR A 387 3.84 9.07 23.78
C THR A 387 2.98 7.83 23.57
N PRO A 388 2.99 6.87 24.52
CA PRO A 388 2.17 5.68 24.44
C PRO A 388 0.67 6.00 24.32
N TRP A 389 -0.08 5.01 23.85
CA TRP A 389 -1.54 5.09 23.81
C TRP A 389 -2.12 5.29 25.20
N VAL A 390 -2.99 6.27 25.34
CA VAL A 390 -3.80 6.50 26.52
C VAL A 390 -5.25 6.28 26.12
N GLU A 391 -5.92 5.36 26.80
CA GLU A 391 -7.36 5.16 26.61
C GLU A 391 -8.08 6.38 27.22
N ASN A 392 -8.63 7.25 26.39
CA ASN A 392 -9.47 8.32 26.90
C ASN A 392 -10.68 7.67 27.58
N ALA A 393 -10.87 7.99 28.86
CA ALA A 393 -12.12 7.72 29.53
C ALA A 393 -13.23 8.40 28.70
N ALA A 394 -14.17 7.59 28.19
CA ALA A 394 -15.34 8.08 27.45
C ALA A 394 -16.28 8.79 28.42
#